data_33dcd5b2ee4f402032d2e8a7c360b866
#
_entry.id   33dcd5b2ee4f402032d2e8a7c360b866
#
_cell.length_a   1.000
_cell.length_b   1.000
_cell.length_c   1.000
_cell.angle_alpha   90.00
_cell.angle_beta   90.00
_cell.angle_gamma   90.00
#
_symmetry.space_group_name_H-M   'P 1'
#
loop_
_entity.id
_entity.type
_entity.pdbx_description
1 polymer ?
#
loop_
_entity_poly.entity_id
_entity_poly.type
_entity_poly.pdbx_seq_one_letter_code
_entity_poly.pdbx_strand_id
1 'polypeptide(L)'
;MNSKMRKFTAAAAAFALAATITSCSAPEAITFGKSSQTALTVDGYEIPAGIFVYNEVYAYNSAAYTLYAQNGTYPSQKDVESATIENTDAAEWIQNQATDFCKDFVVTEREFAQIGDTLTEEEVQLVKDTLDSNENKEVFTENGVGKDSLKAIIENSYKQKHVFDHYFGLDSEFGCTEDELKEYFKDRTVRVNYFSISLKDSDGEDLDADTKHELDNKIKNYLREINEEPDDLAKMQKLNECRDDYQEFVAELKAKAEEESGETTTTTATTTTTTSESAETTTTTTDPYANEVTVTKYTTTTADESNSDSATTTTTAAAGTDDSKKAEQDYNDFLFNELEDYQAVRYDYDDSTIYIVIKGDISERMTDDDLWSDSSIDSLLQERYQQDFTDKMKAIADGYATERNSKAYRKYTPFKLTLDTNS
;
A
#
# COMPACT_ATOMS: atom_id res chain seq x y z
N MET A 1 -30.51 13.16 18.97
CA MET A 1 -30.70 12.72 17.59
C MET A 1 -30.09 13.79 16.68
N ASN A 2 -28.78 13.77 16.53
CA ASN A 2 -28.06 14.61 15.59
C ASN A 2 -27.17 13.67 14.76
N SER A 3 -27.64 13.37 13.58
CA SER A 3 -26.85 12.71 12.54
C SER A 3 -25.74 13.67 12.11
N LYS A 4 -24.55 13.46 12.62
CA LYS A 4 -23.35 14.09 12.04
C LYS A 4 -23.13 13.45 10.68
N MET A 5 -23.34 14.23 9.63
CA MET A 5 -22.95 13.86 8.27
C MET A 5 -21.43 13.60 8.30
N ARG A 6 -21.05 12.34 8.22
CA ARG A 6 -19.65 11.93 8.07
C ARG A 6 -19.17 12.43 6.69
N LYS A 7 -18.16 13.25 6.69
CA LYS A 7 -17.50 13.72 5.48
C LYS A 7 -16.54 12.62 5.01
N PHE A 8 -16.94 11.86 4.02
CA PHE A 8 -16.09 10.87 3.39
C PHE A 8 -15.00 11.56 2.56
N THR A 9 -13.77 11.50 3.03
CA THR A 9 -12.61 11.71 2.16
C THR A 9 -12.32 10.37 1.50
N ALA A 10 -12.92 10.14 0.33
CA ALA A 10 -12.56 9.00 -0.49
C ALA A 10 -11.07 9.12 -0.87
N ALA A 11 -10.23 8.31 -0.25
CA ALA A 11 -8.92 8.03 -0.80
C ALA A 11 -9.17 7.29 -2.12
N ALA A 12 -9.20 8.05 -3.23
CA ALA A 12 -9.19 7.46 -4.55
C ALA A 12 -7.94 6.57 -4.60
N ALA A 13 -8.14 5.26 -4.62
CA ALA A 13 -7.09 4.34 -5.02
C ALA A 13 -6.72 4.73 -6.44
N ALA A 14 -5.74 5.63 -6.57
CA ALA A 14 -5.13 5.94 -7.83
C ALA A 14 -4.41 4.66 -8.25
N PHE A 15 -5.01 3.91 -9.15
CA PHE A 15 -4.34 2.86 -9.88
C PHE A 15 -3.18 3.51 -10.63
N ALA A 16 -2.02 3.56 -10.01
CA ALA A 16 -0.77 3.90 -10.66
C ALA A 16 -0.37 2.68 -11.49
N LEU A 17 -0.83 2.62 -12.73
CA LEU A 17 -0.28 1.75 -13.75
C LEU A 17 1.15 2.22 -14.05
N ALA A 18 2.11 1.65 -13.36
CA ALA A 18 3.52 1.80 -13.66
C ALA A 18 3.98 0.57 -14.44
N ALA A 19 3.94 0.65 -15.77
CA ALA A 19 4.58 -0.35 -16.61
C ALA A 19 5.42 0.35 -17.69
N THR A 20 6.73 0.25 -17.57
CA THR A 20 7.68 0.68 -18.61
C THR A 20 7.96 -0.46 -19.56
N ILE A 21 7.44 -0.40 -20.79
CA ILE A 21 7.87 -1.30 -21.85
C ILE A 21 8.23 -0.46 -23.09
N THR A 22 9.50 -0.49 -23.45
CA THR A 22 9.99 0.10 -24.71
C THR A 22 9.72 -0.85 -25.86
N SER A 23 8.80 -0.50 -26.76
CA SER A 23 8.67 -1.19 -28.06
C SER A 23 8.36 -0.20 -29.17
N CYS A 24 9.24 -0.18 -30.19
CA CYS A 24 9.05 0.54 -31.43
C CYS A 24 8.24 -0.29 -32.42
N SER A 25 6.96 -0.01 -32.56
CA SER A 25 6.22 -0.05 -33.81
C SER A 25 4.84 0.56 -33.55
N ALA A 26 4.55 1.72 -34.15
CA ALA A 26 3.25 2.35 -34.02
C ALA A 26 2.19 1.43 -34.67
N PRO A 27 1.17 0.96 -33.93
CA PRO A 27 0.02 0.31 -34.54
C PRO A 27 -0.77 1.35 -35.36
N GLU A 28 -1.39 0.91 -36.44
CA GLU A 28 -2.31 1.78 -37.22
C GLU A 28 -3.36 2.35 -36.25
N ALA A 29 -3.43 3.67 -36.17
CA ALA A 29 -4.38 4.37 -35.30
C ALA A 29 -5.81 3.88 -35.59
N ILE A 30 -6.40 3.18 -34.62
CA ILE A 30 -7.79 2.73 -34.69
C ILE A 30 -8.67 3.92 -34.34
N THR A 31 -9.05 4.72 -35.33
CA THR A 31 -9.99 5.83 -35.16
C THR A 31 -11.39 5.30 -34.87
N PHE A 32 -11.80 5.37 -33.62
CA PHE A 32 -13.16 5.08 -33.22
C PHE A 32 -14.07 6.26 -33.54
N GLY A 33 -14.66 6.25 -34.75
CA GLY A 33 -15.88 7.00 -34.95
C GLY A 33 -17.02 6.35 -34.16
N LYS A 34 -17.75 7.11 -33.39
CA LYS A 34 -19.05 6.89 -32.70
C LYS A 34 -19.78 5.54 -32.86
N SER A 35 -19.12 4.40 -32.98
CA SER A 35 -19.80 3.10 -33.01
C SER A 35 -19.79 2.55 -31.58
N SER A 36 -20.93 2.55 -30.95
CA SER A 36 -21.29 1.75 -29.79
C SER A 36 -21.27 0.26 -30.14
N GLN A 37 -20.11 -0.24 -30.58
CA GLN A 37 -20.00 -1.66 -30.87
C GLN A 37 -19.96 -2.43 -29.56
N THR A 38 -20.96 -3.26 -29.31
CA THR A 38 -20.98 -4.20 -28.19
C THR A 38 -19.87 -5.22 -28.35
N ALA A 39 -18.96 -5.31 -27.39
CA ALA A 39 -17.89 -6.30 -27.38
C ALA A 39 -18.37 -7.65 -26.87
N LEU A 40 -19.18 -7.63 -25.82
CA LEU A 40 -19.83 -8.82 -25.25
C LEU A 40 -21.10 -8.41 -24.52
N THR A 41 -21.93 -9.38 -24.25
CA THR A 41 -23.11 -9.22 -23.39
C THR A 41 -22.94 -10.11 -22.16
N VAL A 42 -23.10 -9.56 -20.98
CA VAL A 42 -23.02 -10.27 -19.69
C VAL A 42 -24.41 -10.28 -19.09
N ASP A 43 -25.04 -11.42 -19.05
CA ASP A 43 -26.42 -11.62 -18.53
C ASP A 43 -27.41 -10.55 -19.04
N GLY A 44 -27.38 -10.26 -20.36
CA GLY A 44 -28.21 -9.26 -20.99
C GLY A 44 -27.71 -7.80 -20.88
N TYR A 45 -26.65 -7.51 -20.14
CA TYR A 45 -26.01 -6.19 -20.10
C TYR A 45 -25.00 -6.07 -21.24
N GLU A 46 -25.18 -5.09 -22.11
CA GLU A 46 -24.27 -4.86 -23.25
C GLU A 46 -23.02 -4.09 -22.81
N ILE A 47 -21.85 -4.69 -22.98
CA ILE A 47 -20.55 -4.08 -22.70
C ILE A 47 -20.02 -3.39 -23.97
N PRO A 48 -19.88 -2.05 -23.97
CA PRO A 48 -19.25 -1.31 -25.06
C PRO A 48 -17.79 -1.75 -25.27
N ALA A 49 -17.32 -1.68 -26.51
CA ALA A 49 -15.94 -2.04 -26.84
C ALA A 49 -14.89 -1.25 -26.06
N GLY A 50 -15.16 0.00 -25.70
CA GLY A 50 -14.26 0.80 -24.90
C GLY A 50 -14.04 0.24 -23.47
N ILE A 51 -15.09 -0.28 -22.82
CA ILE A 51 -14.96 -0.94 -21.49
C ILE A 51 -14.19 -2.25 -21.64
N PHE A 52 -14.49 -3.06 -22.68
CA PHE A 52 -13.76 -4.32 -22.92
C PHE A 52 -12.26 -4.07 -23.18
N VAL A 53 -11.92 -3.10 -24.02
CA VAL A 53 -10.53 -2.76 -24.36
C VAL A 53 -9.78 -2.22 -23.14
N TYR A 54 -10.42 -1.41 -22.31
CA TYR A 54 -9.82 -1.00 -21.03
C TYR A 54 -9.46 -2.21 -20.17
N ASN A 55 -10.39 -3.13 -19.99
CA ASN A 55 -10.17 -4.35 -19.23
C ASN A 55 -9.14 -5.27 -19.87
N GLU A 56 -9.02 -5.26 -21.21
CA GLU A 56 -8.00 -6.03 -21.94
C GLU A 56 -6.59 -5.46 -21.70
N VAL A 57 -6.43 -4.12 -21.63
CA VAL A 57 -5.16 -3.49 -21.22
C VAL A 57 -4.81 -3.89 -19.79
N TYR A 58 -5.77 -3.88 -18.89
CA TYR A 58 -5.54 -4.29 -17.51
C TYR A 58 -5.16 -5.78 -17.39
N ALA A 59 -5.87 -6.65 -18.11
CA ALA A 59 -5.57 -8.08 -18.18
C ALA A 59 -4.19 -8.36 -18.79
N TYR A 60 -3.75 -7.56 -19.77
CA TYR A 60 -2.39 -7.66 -20.30
C TYR A 60 -1.34 -7.36 -19.23
N ASN A 61 -1.54 -6.33 -18.43
CA ASN A 61 -0.63 -6.00 -17.34
C ASN A 61 -0.60 -7.10 -16.27
N SER A 62 -1.73 -7.71 -15.96
CA SER A 62 -1.81 -8.87 -15.07
C SER A 62 -1.01 -10.05 -15.61
N ALA A 63 -1.10 -10.33 -16.93
CA ALA A 63 -0.30 -11.36 -17.59
C ALA A 63 1.21 -11.06 -17.46
N ALA A 64 1.62 -9.83 -17.73
CA ALA A 64 3.02 -9.42 -17.62
C ALA A 64 3.54 -9.54 -16.17
N TYR A 65 2.73 -9.17 -15.19
CA TYR A 65 3.08 -9.31 -13.79
C TYR A 65 3.19 -10.78 -13.35
N THR A 66 2.28 -11.63 -13.80
CA THR A 66 2.33 -13.08 -13.55
C THR A 66 3.65 -13.68 -14.08
N LEU A 67 4.06 -13.30 -15.27
CA LEU A 67 5.32 -13.74 -15.84
C LEU A 67 6.54 -13.16 -15.12
N TYR A 68 6.46 -11.92 -14.66
CA TYR A 68 7.48 -11.33 -13.81
C TYR A 68 7.66 -12.08 -12.48
N ALA A 69 6.56 -12.40 -11.82
CA ALA A 69 6.59 -13.17 -10.56
C ALA A 69 7.23 -14.56 -10.75
N GLN A 70 7.01 -15.19 -11.90
CA GLN A 70 7.60 -16.51 -12.22
C GLN A 70 9.09 -16.43 -12.58
N ASN A 71 9.51 -15.38 -13.28
CA ASN A 71 10.83 -15.31 -13.91
C ASN A 71 11.80 -14.33 -13.26
N GLY A 72 11.34 -13.49 -12.33
CA GLY A 72 12.14 -12.45 -11.66
C GLY A 72 12.56 -11.28 -12.56
N THR A 73 12.10 -11.25 -13.83
CA THR A 73 12.43 -10.22 -14.80
C THR A 73 11.17 -9.79 -15.53
N TYR A 74 10.96 -8.48 -15.70
CA TYR A 74 9.78 -7.97 -16.38
C TYR A 74 9.80 -8.38 -17.86
N PRO A 75 8.73 -9.01 -18.39
CA PRO A 75 8.71 -9.53 -19.75
C PRO A 75 8.58 -8.43 -20.78
N SER A 76 9.20 -8.60 -21.96
CA SER A 76 8.89 -7.79 -23.12
C SER A 76 7.53 -8.18 -23.71
N GLN A 77 6.94 -7.32 -24.55
CA GLN A 77 5.69 -7.66 -25.25
C GLN A 77 5.78 -8.98 -26.02
N LYS A 78 6.92 -9.24 -26.64
CA LYS A 78 7.17 -10.50 -27.37
C LYS A 78 7.22 -11.71 -26.43
N ASP A 79 7.74 -11.54 -25.23
CA ASP A 79 7.77 -12.62 -24.24
C ASP A 79 6.35 -12.94 -23.78
N VAL A 80 5.51 -11.93 -23.52
CA VAL A 80 4.08 -12.12 -23.22
C VAL A 80 3.36 -12.80 -24.40
N GLU A 81 3.59 -12.33 -25.64
CA GLU A 81 2.95 -12.89 -26.84
C GLU A 81 3.23 -14.38 -27.03
N SER A 82 4.42 -14.83 -26.66
CA SER A 82 4.83 -16.25 -26.82
C SER A 82 4.60 -17.09 -25.56
N ALA A 83 4.07 -16.50 -24.49
CA ALA A 83 3.91 -17.18 -23.22
C ALA A 83 2.67 -18.09 -23.20
N THR A 84 2.73 -19.05 -22.27
CA THR A 84 1.59 -19.85 -21.82
C THR A 84 1.40 -19.55 -20.35
N ILE A 85 0.20 -19.09 -19.98
CA ILE A 85 -0.18 -18.75 -18.61
C ILE A 85 -1.28 -19.72 -18.19
N GLU A 86 -1.10 -20.42 -17.08
CA GLU A 86 -2.09 -21.41 -16.58
C GLU A 86 -2.52 -22.44 -17.64
N ASN A 87 -1.56 -22.91 -18.45
CA ASN A 87 -1.77 -23.83 -19.56
C ASN A 87 -2.62 -23.28 -20.73
N THR A 88 -2.81 -21.96 -20.79
CA THR A 88 -3.56 -21.26 -21.85
C THR A 88 -2.62 -20.34 -22.62
N ASP A 89 -2.82 -20.21 -23.94
CA ASP A 89 -2.14 -19.20 -24.75
C ASP A 89 -2.38 -17.80 -24.17
N ALA A 90 -1.32 -16.97 -24.08
CA ALA A 90 -1.42 -15.68 -23.41
C ALA A 90 -2.49 -14.76 -24.02
N ALA A 91 -2.72 -14.79 -25.34
CA ALA A 91 -3.78 -13.99 -25.94
C ALA A 91 -5.17 -14.44 -25.46
N GLU A 92 -5.40 -15.74 -25.41
CA GLU A 92 -6.66 -16.31 -24.92
C GLU A 92 -6.82 -16.06 -23.43
N TRP A 93 -5.76 -16.21 -22.63
CA TRP A 93 -5.77 -15.93 -21.19
C TRP A 93 -6.15 -14.46 -20.92
N ILE A 94 -5.50 -13.50 -21.60
CA ILE A 94 -5.79 -12.07 -21.47
C ILE A 94 -7.25 -11.76 -21.84
N GLN A 95 -7.75 -12.35 -22.94
CA GLN A 95 -9.15 -12.13 -23.34
C GLN A 95 -10.16 -12.76 -22.37
N ASN A 96 -9.81 -13.87 -21.73
CA ASN A 96 -10.62 -14.48 -20.70
C ASN A 96 -10.65 -13.58 -19.46
N GLN A 97 -9.51 -13.13 -18.98
CA GLN A 97 -9.41 -12.19 -17.86
C GLN A 97 -10.19 -10.89 -18.12
N ALA A 98 -10.01 -10.29 -19.30
CA ALA A 98 -10.78 -9.10 -19.69
C ALA A 98 -12.30 -9.35 -19.68
N THR A 99 -12.72 -10.58 -20.04
CA THR A 99 -14.13 -10.98 -19.95
C THR A 99 -14.60 -11.08 -18.50
N ASP A 100 -13.79 -11.63 -17.62
CA ASP A 100 -14.11 -11.74 -16.19
C ASP A 100 -14.16 -10.36 -15.53
N PHE A 101 -13.23 -9.47 -15.80
CA PHE A 101 -13.33 -8.05 -15.36
C PHE A 101 -14.59 -7.33 -15.88
N CYS A 102 -15.04 -7.67 -17.09
CA CYS A 102 -16.32 -7.16 -17.57
C CYS A 102 -17.52 -7.75 -16.82
N LYS A 103 -17.46 -9.00 -16.34
CA LYS A 103 -18.49 -9.55 -15.45
C LYS A 103 -18.51 -8.84 -14.11
N ASP A 104 -17.33 -8.59 -13.51
CA ASP A 104 -17.21 -7.87 -12.25
C ASP A 104 -17.77 -6.46 -12.35
N PHE A 105 -17.49 -5.77 -13.47
CA PHE A 105 -18.11 -4.49 -13.79
C PHE A 105 -19.65 -4.59 -13.75
N VAL A 106 -20.24 -5.60 -14.40
CA VAL A 106 -21.70 -5.76 -14.46
C VAL A 106 -22.29 -6.17 -13.11
N VAL A 107 -21.59 -7.01 -12.34
CA VAL A 107 -22.02 -7.36 -10.97
C VAL A 107 -22.11 -6.09 -10.14
N THR A 108 -21.07 -5.27 -10.15
CA THR A 108 -21.03 -3.98 -9.41
C THR A 108 -22.20 -3.08 -9.82
N GLU A 109 -22.47 -2.90 -11.13
CA GLU A 109 -23.57 -2.06 -11.61
C GLU A 109 -24.94 -2.58 -11.10
N ARG A 110 -25.13 -3.88 -11.08
CA ARG A 110 -26.40 -4.50 -10.64
C ARG A 110 -26.59 -4.47 -9.14
N GLU A 111 -25.54 -4.83 -8.39
CA GLU A 111 -25.60 -4.78 -6.93
C GLU A 111 -25.83 -3.34 -6.46
N PHE A 112 -25.13 -2.36 -7.05
CA PHE A 112 -25.35 -0.95 -6.74
C PHE A 112 -26.77 -0.50 -7.04
N ALA A 113 -27.34 -0.92 -8.16
CA ALA A 113 -28.74 -0.65 -8.50
C ALA A 113 -29.73 -1.36 -7.55
N GLN A 114 -29.39 -2.57 -7.09
CA GLN A 114 -30.23 -3.35 -6.18
C GLN A 114 -30.26 -2.74 -4.78
N ILE A 115 -29.13 -2.27 -4.27
CA ILE A 115 -29.10 -1.57 -2.96
C ILE A 115 -29.79 -0.21 -3.03
N GLY A 116 -30.06 0.33 -4.22
CA GLY A 116 -30.79 1.57 -4.44
C GLY A 116 -30.03 2.83 -4.03
N ASP A 117 -28.70 2.75 -3.99
CA ASP A 117 -27.84 3.86 -3.63
C ASP A 117 -27.50 4.77 -4.83
N THR A 118 -26.91 5.92 -4.55
CA THR A 118 -26.52 6.91 -5.55
C THR A 118 -25.16 7.51 -5.18
N LEU A 119 -24.34 7.79 -6.19
CA LEU A 119 -23.09 8.53 -5.95
C LEU A 119 -23.38 9.90 -5.34
N THR A 120 -22.58 10.28 -4.38
CA THR A 120 -22.65 11.60 -3.74
C THR A 120 -22.21 12.71 -4.70
N GLU A 121 -22.55 13.97 -4.40
CA GLU A 121 -22.09 15.11 -5.19
C GLU A 121 -20.56 15.22 -5.23
N GLU A 122 -19.90 14.86 -4.13
CA GLU A 122 -18.44 14.84 -4.02
C GLU A 122 -17.83 13.76 -4.94
N GLU A 123 -18.37 12.54 -4.92
CA GLU A 123 -17.92 11.46 -5.80
C GLU A 123 -18.16 11.77 -7.27
N VAL A 124 -19.29 12.36 -7.60
CA VAL A 124 -19.56 12.82 -8.97
C VAL A 124 -18.51 13.86 -9.42
N GLN A 125 -18.08 14.75 -8.51
CA GLN A 125 -17.00 15.71 -8.83
C GLN A 125 -15.65 14.99 -8.98
N LEU A 126 -15.32 14.05 -8.08
CA LEU A 126 -14.09 13.24 -8.17
C LEU A 126 -14.04 12.40 -9.46
N VAL A 127 -15.16 11.81 -9.86
CA VAL A 127 -15.29 11.13 -11.17
C VAL A 127 -14.92 12.06 -12.32
N LYS A 128 -15.44 13.29 -12.30
CA LYS A 128 -15.15 14.28 -13.34
C LYS A 128 -13.67 14.68 -13.34
N ASP A 129 -13.09 14.96 -12.18
CA ASP A 129 -11.71 15.40 -12.05
C ASP A 129 -10.74 14.27 -12.49
N THR A 130 -11.06 13.03 -12.12
CA THR A 130 -10.32 11.83 -12.54
C THR A 130 -10.44 11.62 -14.05
N LEU A 131 -11.64 11.81 -14.62
CA LEU A 131 -11.86 11.70 -16.05
C LEU A 131 -11.07 12.76 -16.82
N ASP A 132 -11.15 14.03 -16.43
CA ASP A 132 -10.45 15.14 -17.08
C ASP A 132 -8.91 14.94 -17.03
N SER A 133 -8.40 14.29 -15.98
CA SER A 133 -6.97 13.97 -15.82
C SER A 133 -6.51 12.78 -16.67
N ASN A 134 -7.41 11.91 -17.09
CA ASN A 134 -7.07 10.65 -17.76
C ASN A 134 -7.56 10.57 -19.21
N GLU A 135 -8.58 11.32 -19.63
CA GLU A 135 -9.23 11.17 -20.93
C GLU A 135 -8.31 11.36 -22.15
N ASN A 136 -7.20 12.08 -21.96
CA ASN A 136 -6.22 12.36 -23.01
C ASN A 136 -4.97 11.47 -22.96
N LYS A 137 -4.91 10.50 -22.03
CA LYS A 137 -3.77 9.57 -21.99
C LYS A 137 -3.73 8.69 -23.24
N GLU A 138 -2.54 8.53 -23.81
CA GLU A 138 -2.33 7.76 -25.05
C GLU A 138 -2.85 6.33 -24.93
N VAL A 139 -2.64 5.68 -23.80
CA VAL A 139 -3.12 4.32 -23.52
C VAL A 139 -4.65 4.20 -23.70
N PHE A 140 -5.41 5.26 -23.47
CA PHE A 140 -6.86 5.25 -23.69
C PHE A 140 -7.23 5.69 -25.09
N THR A 141 -6.67 6.82 -25.56
CA THR A 141 -7.06 7.43 -26.84
C THR A 141 -6.64 6.57 -28.03
N GLU A 142 -5.43 6.00 -28.02
CA GLU A 142 -4.92 5.14 -29.10
C GLU A 142 -5.60 3.77 -29.13
N ASN A 143 -6.00 3.25 -27.97
CA ASN A 143 -6.80 2.02 -27.88
C ASN A 143 -8.29 2.25 -28.12
N GLY A 144 -8.72 3.51 -28.29
CA GLY A 144 -10.09 3.88 -28.59
C GLY A 144 -11.05 3.71 -27.42
N VAL A 145 -10.55 3.83 -26.20
CA VAL A 145 -11.38 3.94 -24.99
C VAL A 145 -11.99 5.34 -24.98
N GLY A 146 -13.25 5.44 -25.37
CA GLY A 146 -13.97 6.71 -25.42
C GLY A 146 -14.27 7.26 -24.02
N LYS A 147 -14.49 8.57 -23.96
CA LYS A 147 -14.78 9.31 -22.70
C LYS A 147 -15.94 8.69 -21.91
N ASP A 148 -17.01 8.25 -22.57
CA ASP A 148 -18.17 7.65 -21.90
C ASP A 148 -17.82 6.29 -21.26
N SER A 149 -16.99 5.48 -21.92
CA SER A 149 -16.52 4.21 -21.36
C SER A 149 -15.59 4.43 -20.17
N LEU A 150 -14.66 5.38 -20.29
CA LEU A 150 -13.74 5.71 -19.20
C LEU A 150 -14.51 6.26 -17.98
N LYS A 151 -15.49 7.15 -18.24
CA LYS A 151 -16.38 7.66 -17.17
C LYS A 151 -17.12 6.54 -16.47
N ALA A 152 -17.72 5.60 -17.22
CA ALA A 152 -18.46 4.47 -16.65
C ALA A 152 -17.55 3.58 -15.77
N ILE A 153 -16.30 3.37 -16.18
CA ILE A 153 -15.33 2.58 -15.40
C ILE A 153 -14.98 3.31 -14.09
N ILE A 154 -14.73 4.63 -14.15
CA ILE A 154 -14.44 5.42 -12.97
C ILE A 154 -15.65 5.44 -12.02
N GLU A 155 -16.86 5.65 -12.53
CA GLU A 155 -18.06 5.56 -11.70
C GLU A 155 -18.25 4.18 -11.06
N ASN A 156 -17.94 3.12 -11.79
CA ASN A 156 -18.06 1.74 -11.30
C ASN A 156 -17.14 1.47 -10.10
N SER A 157 -15.95 2.06 -10.05
CA SER A 157 -15.05 1.91 -8.90
C SER A 157 -15.63 2.53 -7.62
N TYR A 158 -16.30 3.68 -7.71
CA TYR A 158 -17.01 4.27 -6.56
C TYR A 158 -18.23 3.44 -6.17
N LYS A 159 -19.00 2.95 -7.14
CA LYS A 159 -20.12 2.05 -6.88
C LYS A 159 -19.68 0.76 -6.19
N GLN A 160 -18.52 0.22 -6.55
CA GLN A 160 -17.96 -0.95 -5.90
C GLN A 160 -17.69 -0.70 -4.41
N LYS A 161 -17.20 0.51 -4.05
CA LYS A 161 -17.04 0.89 -2.65
C LYS A 161 -18.39 0.89 -1.92
N HIS A 162 -19.41 1.49 -2.49
CA HIS A 162 -20.76 1.48 -1.89
C HIS A 162 -21.33 0.07 -1.70
N VAL A 163 -21.09 -0.82 -2.68
CA VAL A 163 -21.49 -2.24 -2.58
C VAL A 163 -20.69 -2.94 -1.48
N PHE A 164 -19.39 -2.66 -1.36
CA PHE A 164 -18.56 -3.16 -0.28
C PHE A 164 -19.10 -2.69 1.08
N ASP A 165 -19.31 -1.39 1.25
CA ASP A 165 -19.78 -0.80 2.50
C ASP A 165 -21.18 -1.32 2.89
N HIS A 166 -22.05 -1.57 1.91
CA HIS A 166 -23.37 -2.15 2.14
C HIS A 166 -23.28 -3.56 2.73
N TYR A 167 -22.38 -4.40 2.25
CA TYR A 167 -22.25 -5.78 2.68
C TYR A 167 -21.30 -5.98 3.85
N PHE A 168 -20.19 -5.25 3.89
CA PHE A 168 -19.07 -5.45 4.80
C PHE A 168 -18.64 -4.20 5.60
N GLY A 169 -19.38 -3.10 5.47
CA GLY A 169 -19.19 -1.91 6.30
C GLY A 169 -19.52 -2.15 7.76
N LEU A 170 -19.31 -1.16 8.61
CA LEU A 170 -19.69 -1.23 10.02
C LEU A 170 -21.20 -1.47 10.17
N ASP A 171 -21.55 -2.39 11.08
CA ASP A 171 -22.93 -2.77 11.40
C ASP A 171 -23.74 -3.30 10.21
N SER A 172 -23.09 -3.71 9.11
CA SER A 172 -23.71 -4.33 7.96
C SER A 172 -23.90 -5.84 8.14
N GLU A 173 -24.60 -6.50 7.17
CA GLU A 173 -24.98 -7.92 7.27
C GLU A 173 -23.79 -8.87 7.46
N PHE A 174 -22.67 -8.62 6.76
CA PHE A 174 -21.46 -9.46 6.82
C PHE A 174 -20.28 -8.70 7.44
N GLY A 175 -20.48 -7.46 7.85
CA GLY A 175 -19.47 -6.63 8.48
C GLY A 175 -19.31 -6.90 9.97
N CYS A 176 -18.73 -5.95 10.66
CA CYS A 176 -18.55 -6.02 12.12
C CYS A 176 -18.97 -4.72 12.80
N THR A 177 -19.11 -4.79 14.12
CA THR A 177 -19.29 -3.59 14.94
C THR A 177 -17.98 -2.79 15.02
N GLU A 178 -18.09 -1.51 15.37
CA GLU A 178 -16.92 -0.67 15.58
C GLU A 178 -16.01 -1.22 16.70
N ASP A 179 -16.57 -1.78 17.77
CA ASP A 179 -15.79 -2.38 18.85
C ASP A 179 -15.02 -3.63 18.39
N GLU A 180 -15.65 -4.48 17.57
CA GLU A 180 -14.96 -5.64 16.98
C GLU A 180 -13.85 -5.24 16.01
N LEU A 181 -14.01 -4.13 15.27
CA LEU A 181 -12.98 -3.60 14.40
C LEU A 181 -11.82 -2.99 15.21
N LYS A 182 -12.12 -2.33 16.35
CA LYS A 182 -11.10 -1.83 17.28
C LYS A 182 -10.26 -2.96 17.86
N GLU A 183 -10.89 -4.05 18.28
CA GLU A 183 -10.15 -5.23 18.76
C GLU A 183 -9.32 -5.86 17.65
N TYR A 184 -9.86 -5.99 16.43
CA TYR A 184 -9.10 -6.46 15.28
C TYR A 184 -7.86 -5.59 15.02
N PHE A 185 -7.99 -4.25 15.09
CA PHE A 185 -6.86 -3.32 14.93
C PHE A 185 -5.80 -3.51 16.01
N LYS A 186 -6.21 -3.61 17.30
CA LYS A 186 -5.30 -3.82 18.42
C LYS A 186 -4.54 -5.14 18.33
N ASP A 187 -5.20 -6.20 17.87
CA ASP A 187 -4.56 -7.51 17.70
C ASP A 187 -3.50 -7.51 16.59
N ARG A 188 -3.60 -6.59 15.64
CA ARG A 188 -2.75 -6.54 14.45
C ARG A 188 -1.76 -5.40 14.43
N THR A 189 -1.90 -4.42 15.32
CA THR A 189 -1.09 -3.20 15.28
C THR A 189 -0.58 -2.85 16.65
N VAL A 190 0.72 -2.64 16.75
CA VAL A 190 1.35 -2.09 17.93
C VAL A 190 1.98 -0.74 17.59
N ARG A 191 2.04 0.16 18.56
CA ARG A 191 2.85 1.36 18.46
C ARG A 191 4.12 1.21 19.26
N VAL A 192 5.24 1.57 18.66
CA VAL A 192 6.55 1.48 19.29
C VAL A 192 7.36 2.74 19.07
N ASN A 193 8.20 3.07 20.03
CA ASN A 193 9.30 4.00 19.86
C ASN A 193 10.60 3.22 20.06
N TYR A 194 11.58 3.42 19.19
CA TYR A 194 12.85 2.73 19.28
C TYR A 194 13.97 3.51 18.62
N PHE A 195 15.19 3.15 18.94
CA PHE A 195 16.36 3.54 18.16
C PHE A 195 17.35 2.38 18.06
N SER A 196 18.08 2.38 16.96
CA SER A 196 19.09 1.37 16.67
C SER A 196 20.47 1.81 17.17
N ILE A 197 21.21 0.85 17.71
CA ILE A 197 22.59 0.98 18.17
C ILE A 197 23.44 0.06 17.30
N SER A 198 24.43 0.61 16.60
CA SER A 198 25.37 -0.18 15.82
C SER A 198 26.53 -0.68 16.67
N LEU A 199 26.88 -1.95 16.49
CA LEU A 199 28.11 -2.54 17.05
C LEU A 199 29.29 -2.45 16.07
N LYS A 200 29.11 -1.71 14.97
CA LYS A 200 30.11 -1.41 13.95
C LYS A 200 30.41 0.07 13.90
N ASP A 201 31.64 0.40 13.51
CA ASP A 201 32.10 1.76 13.28
C ASP A 201 31.64 2.30 11.91
N SER A 202 32.12 3.51 11.55
CA SER A 202 31.81 4.17 10.27
C SER A 202 32.33 3.44 9.04
N ASP A 203 33.36 2.59 9.21
CA ASP A 203 33.98 1.81 8.14
C ASP A 203 33.37 0.41 8.00
N GLY A 204 32.39 0.10 8.86
CA GLY A 204 31.69 -1.19 8.90
C GLY A 204 32.46 -2.29 9.64
N GLU A 205 33.54 -1.94 10.31
CA GLU A 205 34.31 -2.85 11.14
C GLU A 205 33.72 -2.94 12.56
N ASP A 206 33.98 -4.04 13.23
CA ASP A 206 33.51 -4.23 14.61
C ASP A 206 34.15 -3.22 15.56
N LEU A 207 33.32 -2.58 16.42
CA LEU A 207 33.82 -1.72 17.48
C LEU A 207 34.83 -2.48 18.37
N ASP A 208 35.84 -1.77 18.86
CA ASP A 208 36.81 -2.33 19.80
C ASP A 208 36.17 -2.72 21.14
N ALA A 209 36.90 -3.49 21.95
CA ALA A 209 36.37 -4.04 23.20
C ALA A 209 36.05 -2.97 24.25
N ASP A 210 36.81 -1.87 24.28
CA ASP A 210 36.62 -0.79 25.25
C ASP A 210 35.38 0.03 24.87
N THR A 211 35.22 0.35 23.60
CA THR A 211 34.05 1.04 23.06
C THR A 211 32.78 0.18 23.22
N LYS A 212 32.84 -1.13 22.95
CA LYS A 212 31.71 -2.05 23.21
C LYS A 212 31.32 -2.08 24.70
N HIS A 213 32.33 -2.04 25.60
CA HIS A 213 32.05 -2.00 27.02
C HIS A 213 31.42 -0.67 27.48
N GLU A 214 31.87 0.47 26.96
CA GLU A 214 31.29 1.75 27.22
C GLU A 214 29.83 1.82 26.72
N LEU A 215 29.58 1.35 25.52
CA LEU A 215 28.27 1.26 24.90
C LEU A 215 27.30 0.39 25.73
N ASP A 216 27.76 -0.79 26.19
CA ASP A 216 26.93 -1.66 27.04
C ASP A 216 26.56 -1.00 28.37
N ASN A 217 27.45 -0.16 28.95
CA ASN A 217 27.12 0.61 30.12
C ASN A 217 26.11 1.73 29.81
N LYS A 218 26.23 2.42 28.68
CA LYS A 218 25.24 3.39 28.23
C LYS A 218 23.86 2.75 28.05
N ILE A 219 23.78 1.61 27.37
CA ILE A 219 22.53 0.85 27.18
C ILE A 219 21.86 0.52 28.51
N LYS A 220 22.63 0.03 29.48
CA LYS A 220 22.11 -0.27 30.83
C LYS A 220 21.57 1.00 31.53
N ASN A 221 22.25 2.14 31.36
CA ASN A 221 21.80 3.38 31.92
C ASN A 221 20.51 3.89 31.23
N TYR A 222 20.44 3.83 29.90
CA TYR A 222 19.24 4.20 29.15
C TYR A 222 18.03 3.39 29.61
N LEU A 223 18.15 2.06 29.66
CA LEU A 223 17.07 1.20 30.10
C LEU A 223 16.61 1.52 31.54
N ARG A 224 17.56 1.81 32.44
CA ARG A 224 17.22 2.20 33.80
C ARG A 224 16.49 3.55 33.83
N GLU A 225 17.03 4.58 33.15
CA GLU A 225 16.47 5.92 33.15
C GLU A 225 15.06 5.95 32.55
N ILE A 226 14.85 5.23 31.43
CA ILE A 226 13.52 5.14 30.82
C ILE A 226 12.54 4.44 31.76
N ASN A 227 12.92 3.30 32.33
CA ASN A 227 12.01 2.50 33.16
C ASN A 227 11.76 3.11 34.55
N GLU A 228 12.61 4.04 35.03
CA GLU A 228 12.43 4.77 36.29
C GLU A 228 11.49 5.99 36.14
N GLU A 229 11.14 6.40 34.90
CA GLU A 229 10.20 7.50 34.70
C GLU A 229 8.81 7.16 35.28
N PRO A 230 8.15 8.15 35.91
CA PRO A 230 6.95 7.91 36.73
C PRO A 230 5.69 7.61 35.92
N ASP A 231 5.61 8.04 34.69
CA ASP A 231 4.44 7.87 33.83
C ASP A 231 4.84 7.40 32.43
N ASP A 232 3.87 6.82 31.74
CA ASP A 232 4.08 6.11 30.48
C ASP A 232 4.49 7.04 29.35
N LEU A 233 3.93 8.25 29.27
CA LEU A 233 4.31 9.25 28.28
C LEU A 233 5.74 9.75 28.53
N ALA A 234 6.12 9.98 29.82
CA ALA A 234 7.49 10.36 30.17
C ALA A 234 8.50 9.30 29.77
N LYS A 235 8.17 8.00 29.90
CA LYS A 235 9.02 6.90 29.42
C LYS A 235 9.27 6.98 27.91
N MET A 236 8.19 7.19 27.12
CA MET A 236 8.28 7.32 25.68
C MET A 236 9.13 8.55 25.26
N GLN A 237 9.01 9.67 26.01
CA GLN A 237 9.81 10.88 25.78
C GLN A 237 11.28 10.68 26.18
N LYS A 238 11.53 10.00 27.32
CA LYS A 238 12.88 9.73 27.81
C LYS A 238 13.68 8.88 26.81
N LEU A 239 13.03 7.96 26.10
CA LEU A 239 13.69 7.20 25.03
C LEU A 239 14.23 8.13 23.92
N ASN A 240 13.50 9.20 23.57
CA ASN A 240 13.99 10.18 22.60
C ASN A 240 15.23 10.92 23.11
N GLU A 241 15.26 11.31 24.40
CA GLU A 241 16.45 11.93 25.01
C GLU A 241 17.65 10.96 24.99
N CYS A 242 17.43 9.68 25.29
CA CYS A 242 18.48 8.65 25.20
C CYS A 242 18.98 8.42 23.76
N ARG A 243 18.10 8.55 22.78
CA ARG A 243 18.46 8.52 21.35
C ARG A 243 19.40 9.66 21.00
N ASP A 244 19.07 10.88 21.45
CA ASP A 244 19.87 12.08 21.19
C ASP A 244 21.25 11.95 21.84
N ASP A 245 21.35 11.49 23.12
CA ASP A 245 22.61 11.21 23.79
C ASP A 245 23.46 10.15 23.06
N TYR A 246 22.79 9.10 22.52
CA TYR A 246 23.49 8.11 21.71
C TYR A 246 24.03 8.70 20.39
N GLN A 247 23.30 9.59 19.73
CA GLN A 247 23.77 10.27 18.52
C GLN A 247 24.99 11.17 18.81
N GLU A 248 24.99 11.88 19.93
CA GLU A 248 26.15 12.67 20.40
C GLU A 248 27.35 11.76 20.64
N PHE A 249 27.17 10.63 21.32
CA PHE A 249 28.23 9.64 21.55
C PHE A 249 28.83 9.12 20.25
N VAL A 250 28.01 8.77 19.25
CA VAL A 250 28.48 8.31 17.93
C VAL A 250 29.28 9.42 17.21
N ALA A 251 28.83 10.68 17.32
CA ALA A 251 29.54 11.82 16.75
C ALA A 251 30.91 12.03 17.40
N GLU A 252 31.03 11.85 18.72
CA GLU A 252 32.31 11.91 19.44
C GLU A 252 33.26 10.78 19.03
N LEU A 253 32.76 9.55 18.89
CA LEU A 253 33.57 8.43 18.40
C LEU A 253 34.13 8.70 17.01
N LYS A 254 33.29 9.23 16.11
CA LYS A 254 33.72 9.59 14.76
C LYS A 254 34.78 10.68 14.77
N ALA A 255 34.61 11.72 15.57
CA ALA A 255 35.57 12.80 15.69
C ALA A 255 36.94 12.29 16.22
N LYS A 256 36.95 11.38 17.20
CA LYS A 256 38.18 10.74 17.70
C LYS A 256 38.89 9.92 16.63
N ALA A 257 38.14 9.13 15.86
CA ALA A 257 38.69 8.33 14.77
C ALA A 257 39.33 9.22 13.67
N GLU A 258 38.72 10.37 13.33
CA GLU A 258 39.25 11.33 12.39
C GLU A 258 40.54 12.00 12.91
N GLU A 259 40.64 12.32 14.20
CA GLU A 259 41.83 12.85 14.83
C GLU A 259 43.02 11.86 14.79
N GLU A 260 42.74 10.57 15.05
CA GLU A 260 43.76 9.50 15.05
C GLU A 260 44.24 9.15 13.62
N SER A 261 43.35 9.24 12.62
CA SER A 261 43.69 8.97 11.20
C SER A 261 44.52 10.07 10.54
N GLY A 262 44.57 11.27 11.13
CA GLY A 262 45.34 12.41 10.61
C GLY A 262 44.76 13.02 9.32
N GLU A 263 43.57 12.63 8.88
CA GLU A 263 42.84 13.22 7.78
C GLU A 263 42.07 14.46 8.25
N THR A 264 42.63 15.63 8.10
CA THR A 264 41.93 16.89 8.33
C THR A 264 40.95 17.15 7.22
N THR A 265 39.77 16.56 7.33
CA THR A 265 38.66 16.91 6.44
C THR A 265 38.11 18.27 6.87
N THR A 266 38.41 19.30 6.08
CA THR A 266 37.87 20.65 6.27
C THR A 266 36.35 20.57 6.00
N THR A 267 35.58 20.24 7.03
CA THR A 267 34.13 20.30 6.95
C THR A 267 33.70 21.75 6.90
N THR A 268 33.43 22.25 5.70
CA THR A 268 32.73 23.53 5.53
C THR A 268 31.31 23.34 6.06
N ALA A 269 31.12 23.74 7.30
CA ALA A 269 29.80 23.84 7.87
C ALA A 269 28.99 24.88 7.09
N THR A 270 28.15 24.40 6.17
CA THR A 270 27.16 25.28 5.53
C THR A 270 26.03 25.50 6.54
N THR A 271 26.24 26.48 7.40
CA THR A 271 25.19 27.03 8.23
C THR A 271 24.22 27.77 7.32
N THR A 272 23.12 27.11 6.94
CA THR A 272 22.01 27.79 6.28
C THR A 272 21.24 28.56 7.34
N THR A 273 21.69 29.79 7.62
CA THR A 273 20.95 30.73 8.45
C THR A 273 19.78 31.25 7.63
N THR A 274 18.61 30.67 7.80
CA THR A 274 17.37 31.29 7.32
C THR A 274 16.92 32.28 8.38
N THR A 275 17.26 33.56 8.18
CA THR A 275 16.72 34.65 8.96
C THR A 275 15.29 34.90 8.52
N SER A 276 14.33 34.55 9.35
CA SER A 276 12.97 35.09 9.30
C SER A 276 12.64 35.67 10.66
N GLU A 277 12.72 37.01 10.74
CA GLU A 277 12.05 37.77 11.80
C GLU A 277 10.54 37.66 11.59
N SER A 278 9.86 36.97 12.50
CA SER A 278 8.51 37.31 12.94
C SER A 278 8.30 36.69 14.32
N ALA A 279 8.28 37.53 15.33
CA ALA A 279 7.95 37.14 16.68
C ALA A 279 6.43 36.92 16.79
N GLU A 280 5.97 35.71 16.54
CA GLU A 280 4.73 35.19 17.10
C GLU A 280 5.11 34.06 18.05
N THR A 281 4.71 34.21 19.30
CA THR A 281 4.82 33.19 20.33
C THR A 281 3.90 32.04 19.95
N THR A 282 4.37 31.21 19.05
CA THR A 282 3.72 29.93 18.76
C THR A 282 4.12 29.01 19.89
N THR A 283 3.19 28.67 20.74
CA THR A 283 3.31 27.54 21.66
C THR A 283 3.47 26.32 20.76
N THR A 284 4.69 25.88 20.54
CA THR A 284 4.97 24.65 19.84
C THR A 284 4.45 23.53 20.74
N THR A 285 3.24 23.06 20.48
CA THR A 285 2.75 21.82 21.06
C THR A 285 3.62 20.74 20.43
N THR A 286 4.64 20.29 21.14
CA THR A 286 5.47 19.16 20.69
C THR A 286 4.53 17.97 20.61
N ASP A 287 4.44 17.36 19.45
CA ASP A 287 3.66 16.13 19.28
C ASP A 287 4.14 15.08 20.28
N PRO A 288 3.28 14.65 21.23
CA PRO A 288 3.69 13.71 22.26
C PRO A 288 4.09 12.34 21.69
N TYR A 289 3.69 12.06 20.45
CA TYR A 289 3.93 10.79 19.74
C TYR A 289 5.06 10.90 18.70
N ALA A 290 5.83 12.01 18.75
CA ALA A 290 6.96 12.20 17.86
C ALA A 290 7.94 11.00 17.93
N ASN A 291 8.33 10.49 16.76
CA ASN A 291 9.19 9.30 16.59
C ASN A 291 8.56 7.94 16.93
N GLU A 292 7.29 7.89 17.28
CA GLU A 292 6.59 6.60 17.34
C GLU A 292 6.23 6.11 15.93
N VAL A 293 6.29 4.81 15.74
CA VAL A 293 5.83 4.14 14.53
C VAL A 293 4.80 3.07 14.88
N THR A 294 3.89 2.83 13.95
CA THR A 294 2.97 1.69 14.03
C THR A 294 3.57 0.50 13.27
N VAL A 295 3.51 -0.66 13.87
CA VAL A 295 3.98 -1.92 13.28
C VAL A 295 2.80 -2.86 13.17
N THR A 296 2.60 -3.41 11.97
CA THR A 296 1.56 -4.40 11.72
C THR A 296 2.10 -5.81 11.89
N LYS A 297 1.30 -6.68 12.48
CA LYS A 297 1.64 -8.09 12.69
C LYS A 297 1.81 -8.81 11.36
N TYR A 298 2.92 -9.53 11.20
CA TYR A 298 3.08 -10.41 10.05
C TYR A 298 2.03 -11.51 10.06
N THR A 299 1.26 -11.60 8.99
CA THR A 299 0.46 -12.77 8.70
C THR A 299 1.22 -13.58 7.66
N THR A 300 1.71 -14.76 8.03
CA THR A 300 2.10 -15.76 7.06
C THR A 300 0.83 -16.22 6.35
N THR A 301 0.46 -15.54 5.29
CA THR A 301 -0.45 -16.13 4.31
C THR A 301 0.35 -17.26 3.69
N THR A 302 0.03 -18.50 4.03
CA THR A 302 0.38 -19.61 3.16
C THR A 302 -0.28 -19.28 1.83
N ALA A 303 0.54 -18.86 0.86
CA ALA A 303 0.09 -18.65 -0.49
C ALA A 303 -0.46 -19.98 -0.99
N ASP A 304 -1.77 -20.13 -0.94
CA ASP A 304 -2.46 -21.07 -1.81
C ASP A 304 -2.31 -20.48 -3.21
N GLU A 305 -1.63 -21.21 -4.09
CA GLU A 305 -1.10 -20.77 -5.39
C GLU A 305 -2.21 -20.44 -6.43
N SER A 306 -3.33 -19.89 -6.07
CA SER A 306 -4.44 -19.73 -6.99
C SER A 306 -5.15 -18.39 -7.09
N ASN A 307 -4.68 -17.29 -6.43
CA ASN A 307 -5.32 -15.99 -6.69
C ASN A 307 -4.33 -14.81 -6.53
N SER A 308 -3.79 -14.36 -7.67
CA SER A 308 -2.92 -13.18 -7.76
C SER A 308 -3.71 -11.91 -8.11
N ASP A 309 -4.78 -11.60 -7.41
CA ASP A 309 -5.55 -10.37 -7.64
C ASP A 309 -5.97 -9.69 -6.34
N SER A 310 -5.02 -9.41 -5.46
CA SER A 310 -5.24 -8.38 -4.43
C SER A 310 -3.90 -7.76 -4.07
N ALA A 311 -3.67 -6.56 -4.58
CA ALA A 311 -2.59 -5.70 -4.12
C ALA A 311 -2.94 -5.18 -2.71
N THR A 312 -2.83 -6.04 -1.72
CA THR A 312 -2.76 -5.62 -0.33
C THR A 312 -1.42 -4.91 -0.17
N THR A 313 -1.45 -3.68 0.30
CA THR A 313 -0.26 -2.92 0.69
C THR A 313 0.41 -3.66 1.85
N THR A 314 1.12 -4.70 1.54
CA THR A 314 2.07 -5.32 2.44
C THR A 314 3.25 -4.37 2.48
N THR A 315 3.65 -3.92 3.66
CA THR A 315 4.94 -3.26 3.86
C THR A 315 5.96 -4.10 3.13
N THR A 316 6.53 -3.55 2.07
CA THR A 316 7.45 -4.24 1.17
C THR A 316 8.66 -4.65 1.99
N ALA A 317 8.77 -5.92 2.36
CA ALA A 317 10.03 -6.47 2.77
C ALA A 317 11.00 -6.23 1.61
N ALA A 318 11.99 -5.38 1.82
CA ALA A 318 13.07 -5.19 0.88
C ALA A 318 13.62 -6.56 0.48
N ALA A 319 14.13 -6.69 -0.75
CA ALA A 319 14.76 -7.92 -1.23
C ALA A 319 15.98 -8.22 -0.35
N GLY A 320 15.73 -8.85 0.82
CA GLY A 320 16.72 -9.26 1.79
C GLY A 320 17.07 -10.74 1.64
N THR A 321 18.22 -11.13 2.21
CA THR A 321 18.57 -12.53 2.36
C THR A 321 17.59 -13.24 3.28
N ASP A 322 17.53 -14.57 3.25
CA ASP A 322 16.64 -15.36 4.13
C ASP A 322 16.87 -15.04 5.62
N ASP A 323 18.12 -14.72 6.00
CA ASP A 323 18.49 -14.36 7.38
C ASP A 323 17.93 -12.99 7.80
N SER A 324 17.91 -11.98 6.90
CA SER A 324 17.32 -10.67 7.22
C SER A 324 15.80 -10.72 7.36
N LYS A 325 15.13 -11.51 6.54
CA LYS A 325 13.67 -11.73 6.66
C LYS A 325 13.32 -12.44 7.97
N LYS A 326 14.17 -13.38 8.37
CA LYS A 326 13.99 -14.07 9.64
C LYS A 326 14.15 -13.12 10.85
N ALA A 327 15.19 -12.28 10.84
CA ALA A 327 15.39 -11.30 11.92
C ALA A 327 14.22 -10.32 12.03
N GLU A 328 13.69 -9.87 10.90
CA GLU A 328 12.51 -9.01 10.86
C GLU A 328 11.25 -9.70 11.41
N GLN A 329 11.05 -10.98 11.06
CA GLN A 329 9.94 -11.77 11.57
C GLN A 329 10.09 -12.04 13.08
N ASP A 330 11.28 -12.44 13.55
CA ASP A 330 11.56 -12.68 14.98
C ASP A 330 11.33 -11.39 15.79
N TYR A 331 11.71 -10.20 15.24
CA TYR A 331 11.45 -8.92 15.88
C TYR A 331 9.96 -8.58 15.92
N ASN A 332 9.23 -8.83 14.85
CA ASN A 332 7.78 -8.63 14.83
C ASN A 332 7.10 -9.53 15.87
N ASP A 333 7.44 -10.81 15.91
CA ASP A 333 6.91 -11.75 16.91
C ASP A 333 7.21 -11.30 18.34
N PHE A 334 8.41 -10.78 18.59
CA PHE A 334 8.79 -10.22 19.90
C PHE A 334 7.90 -9.02 20.28
N LEU A 335 7.67 -8.08 19.37
CA LEU A 335 6.84 -6.89 19.63
C LEU A 335 5.41 -7.26 20.03
N PHE A 336 4.83 -8.28 19.39
CA PHE A 336 3.45 -8.68 19.63
C PHE A 336 3.26 -9.64 20.81
N ASN A 337 4.22 -10.52 21.06
CA ASN A 337 4.01 -11.63 21.97
C ASN A 337 4.81 -11.54 23.29
N GLU A 338 5.92 -10.76 23.33
CA GLU A 338 6.83 -10.77 24.45
C GLU A 338 7.02 -9.38 25.10
N LEU A 339 6.97 -8.30 24.28
CA LEU A 339 7.22 -6.96 24.80
C LEU A 339 6.00 -6.45 25.56
N GLU A 340 6.18 -6.13 26.85
CA GLU A 340 5.14 -5.50 27.68
C GLU A 340 5.02 -4.00 27.37
N ASP A 341 3.80 -3.45 27.54
CA ASP A 341 3.57 -2.03 27.31
C ASP A 341 4.34 -1.18 28.33
N TYR A 342 4.92 -0.08 27.87
CA TYR A 342 5.67 0.90 28.66
C TYR A 342 6.88 0.33 29.42
N GLN A 343 7.41 -0.78 28.95
CA GLN A 343 8.69 -1.32 29.42
C GLN A 343 9.74 -1.17 28.33
N ALA A 344 10.76 -0.36 28.57
CA ALA A 344 11.91 -0.29 27.67
C ALA A 344 12.81 -1.50 27.84
N VAL A 345 13.16 -2.12 26.73
CA VAL A 345 14.04 -3.30 26.69
C VAL A 345 15.11 -3.17 25.63
N ARG A 346 16.19 -3.93 25.81
CA ARG A 346 17.18 -4.19 24.78
C ARG A 346 16.70 -5.39 23.97
N TYR A 347 16.74 -5.26 22.65
CA TYR A 347 16.52 -6.34 21.71
C TYR A 347 17.74 -6.47 20.79
N ASP A 348 18.41 -7.60 20.78
CA ASP A 348 19.54 -7.90 19.89
C ASP A 348 18.96 -8.33 18.53
N TYR A 349 18.89 -7.38 17.58
CA TYR A 349 18.22 -7.59 16.31
C TYR A 349 19.01 -8.50 15.37
N ASP A 350 20.34 -8.27 15.31
CA ASP A 350 21.30 -9.13 14.64
C ASP A 350 22.69 -9.02 15.31
N ASP A 351 23.72 -9.64 14.74
CA ASP A 351 25.09 -9.66 15.29
C ASP A 351 25.73 -8.24 15.34
N SER A 352 25.14 -7.27 14.64
CA SER A 352 25.69 -5.91 14.51
C SER A 352 24.77 -4.80 15.03
N THR A 353 23.52 -5.11 15.37
CA THR A 353 22.48 -4.13 15.67
C THR A 353 21.70 -4.49 16.93
N ILE A 354 21.59 -3.52 17.82
CA ILE A 354 20.76 -3.61 19.03
C ILE A 354 19.66 -2.55 18.90
N TYR A 355 18.42 -2.89 19.28
CA TYR A 355 17.35 -1.92 19.49
C TYR A 355 17.14 -1.66 20.97
N ILE A 356 16.98 -0.39 21.33
CA ILE A 356 16.30 0.00 22.56
C ILE A 356 14.89 0.35 22.14
N VAL A 357 13.93 -0.41 22.64
CA VAL A 357 12.53 -0.34 22.19
C VAL A 357 11.59 -0.28 23.40
N ILE A 358 10.52 0.48 23.22
CA ILE A 358 9.39 0.57 24.15
C ILE A 358 8.10 0.51 23.33
N LYS A 359 7.12 -0.25 23.80
CA LYS A 359 5.80 -0.36 23.21
C LYS A 359 4.82 0.46 24.04
N GLY A 360 3.93 1.22 23.38
CA GLY A 360 2.83 1.93 24.05
C GLY A 360 1.48 1.30 23.76
N ASP A 361 0.48 1.58 24.61
CA ASP A 361 -0.90 1.15 24.34
C ASP A 361 -1.44 1.87 23.11
N ILE A 362 -1.70 1.10 22.03
CA ILE A 362 -2.20 1.62 20.76
C ILE A 362 -3.54 2.33 20.92
N SER A 363 -4.35 1.97 21.93
CA SER A 363 -5.67 2.56 22.14
C SER A 363 -5.64 4.06 22.48
N GLU A 364 -4.52 4.56 23.00
CA GLU A 364 -4.34 5.99 23.26
C GLU A 364 -4.30 6.85 22.00
N ARG A 365 -3.95 6.25 20.87
CA ARG A 365 -3.91 6.88 19.55
C ARG A 365 -5.14 6.57 18.68
N MET A 366 -6.09 5.79 19.18
CA MET A 366 -7.31 5.44 18.46
C MET A 366 -8.36 6.55 18.59
N THR A 367 -8.05 7.72 18.04
CA THR A 367 -8.93 8.89 18.02
C THR A 367 -9.23 9.32 16.59
N ASP A 368 -10.32 10.05 16.36
CA ASP A 368 -10.77 10.52 15.05
C ASP A 368 -9.70 11.36 14.31
N ASP A 369 -8.86 12.07 15.10
CA ASP A 369 -7.80 12.95 14.56
C ASP A 369 -6.46 12.20 14.34
N ASP A 370 -6.35 10.92 14.70
CA ASP A 370 -5.12 10.11 14.59
C ASP A 370 -5.43 8.75 13.93
N LEU A 371 -5.16 7.64 14.61
CA LEU A 371 -5.22 6.29 14.01
C LEU A 371 -6.65 5.76 13.79
N TRP A 372 -7.69 6.45 14.28
CA TRP A 372 -9.09 6.01 14.14
C TRP A 372 -9.91 6.95 13.26
N SER A 373 -9.30 7.47 12.19
CA SER A 373 -10.00 8.28 11.19
C SER A 373 -10.94 7.43 10.31
N ASP A 374 -11.92 8.07 9.66
CA ASP A 374 -12.80 7.37 8.71
C ASP A 374 -12.02 6.61 7.63
N SER A 375 -10.91 7.19 7.13
CA SER A 375 -10.05 6.52 6.14
C SER A 375 -9.31 5.31 6.70
N SER A 376 -8.93 5.35 7.97
CA SER A 376 -8.33 4.20 8.64
C SER A 376 -9.32 3.07 8.84
N ILE A 377 -10.55 3.40 9.24
CA ILE A 377 -11.66 2.44 9.37
C ILE A 377 -11.96 1.77 8.02
N ASP A 378 -12.07 2.56 6.95
CA ASP A 378 -12.28 2.03 5.59
C ASP A 378 -11.17 1.06 5.17
N SER A 379 -9.91 1.43 5.45
CA SER A 379 -8.75 0.58 5.13
C SER A 379 -8.75 -0.73 5.92
N LEU A 380 -9.11 -0.68 7.20
CA LEU A 380 -9.20 -1.87 8.06
C LEU A 380 -10.35 -2.80 7.65
N LEU A 381 -11.49 -2.25 7.27
CA LEU A 381 -12.61 -3.04 6.76
C LEU A 381 -12.23 -3.73 5.45
N GLN A 382 -11.56 -3.02 4.54
CA GLN A 382 -11.05 -3.62 3.31
C GLN A 382 -10.02 -4.71 3.61
N GLU A 383 -9.05 -4.47 4.49
CA GLU A 383 -8.06 -5.48 4.88
C GLU A 383 -8.74 -6.74 5.43
N ARG A 384 -9.77 -6.57 6.26
CA ARG A 384 -10.45 -7.67 6.92
C ARG A 384 -11.34 -8.47 5.97
N TYR A 385 -12.04 -7.81 5.04
CA TYR A 385 -13.14 -8.39 4.28
C TYR A 385 -12.95 -8.39 2.77
N GLN A 386 -11.81 -7.90 2.25
CA GLN A 386 -11.58 -7.84 0.79
C GLN A 386 -11.72 -9.21 0.12
N GLN A 387 -11.22 -10.27 0.76
CA GLN A 387 -11.33 -11.62 0.21
C GLN A 387 -12.79 -12.09 0.20
N ASP A 388 -13.52 -11.92 1.30
CA ASP A 388 -14.92 -12.30 1.40
C ASP A 388 -15.80 -11.53 0.40
N PHE A 389 -15.48 -10.24 0.20
CA PHE A 389 -16.14 -9.41 -0.81
C PHE A 389 -15.85 -9.94 -2.23
N THR A 390 -14.60 -10.21 -2.53
CA THR A 390 -14.18 -10.76 -3.83
C THR A 390 -14.88 -12.09 -4.10
N ASP A 391 -14.90 -12.99 -3.13
CA ASP A 391 -15.55 -14.29 -3.25
C ASP A 391 -17.07 -14.16 -3.45
N LYS A 392 -17.69 -13.23 -2.75
CA LYS A 392 -19.13 -12.93 -2.93
C LYS A 392 -19.42 -12.41 -4.33
N MET A 393 -18.65 -11.42 -4.80
CA MET A 393 -18.86 -10.83 -6.14
C MET A 393 -18.57 -11.85 -7.24
N LYS A 394 -17.53 -12.66 -7.07
CA LYS A 394 -17.21 -13.76 -7.98
C LYS A 394 -18.31 -14.80 -8.03
N ALA A 395 -18.87 -15.21 -6.91
CA ALA A 395 -19.97 -16.17 -6.89
C ALA A 395 -21.21 -15.67 -7.65
N ILE A 396 -21.49 -14.35 -7.62
CA ILE A 396 -22.53 -13.72 -8.44
C ILE A 396 -22.13 -13.75 -9.92
N ALA A 397 -20.91 -13.34 -10.25
CA ALA A 397 -20.36 -13.28 -11.61
C ALA A 397 -20.36 -14.65 -12.31
N ASP A 398 -20.05 -15.71 -11.56
CA ASP A 398 -20.04 -17.10 -12.08
C ASP A 398 -21.43 -17.56 -12.54
N GLY A 399 -22.49 -16.97 -11.97
CA GLY A 399 -23.89 -17.22 -12.39
C GLY A 399 -24.29 -16.51 -13.70
N TYR A 400 -23.48 -15.56 -14.20
CA TYR A 400 -23.85 -14.73 -15.35
C TYR A 400 -23.46 -15.38 -16.68
N ALA A 401 -24.44 -15.48 -17.58
CA ALA A 401 -24.21 -15.93 -18.94
C ALA A 401 -23.45 -14.85 -19.75
N THR A 402 -22.47 -15.28 -20.53
CA THR A 402 -21.65 -14.36 -21.34
C THR A 402 -21.75 -14.72 -22.83
N GLU A 403 -22.08 -13.74 -23.65
CA GLU A 403 -22.11 -13.86 -25.11
C GLU A 403 -21.06 -12.95 -25.74
N ARG A 404 -20.00 -13.56 -26.31
CA ARG A 404 -18.87 -12.81 -26.93
C ARG A 404 -19.20 -12.42 -28.36
N ASN A 405 -18.95 -11.18 -28.73
CA ASN A 405 -18.99 -10.74 -30.12
C ASN A 405 -17.68 -11.11 -30.82
N SER A 406 -17.71 -12.20 -31.60
CA SER A 406 -16.53 -12.73 -32.28
C SER A 406 -15.82 -11.73 -33.23
N LYS A 407 -16.53 -10.69 -33.73
CA LYS A 407 -15.92 -9.63 -34.53
C LYS A 407 -15.13 -8.66 -33.68
N ALA A 408 -15.64 -8.33 -32.51
CA ALA A 408 -14.96 -7.48 -31.54
C ALA A 408 -13.69 -8.14 -31.01
N TYR A 409 -13.76 -9.39 -30.55
CA TYR A 409 -12.61 -10.15 -30.04
C TYR A 409 -11.50 -10.35 -31.08
N ARG A 410 -11.83 -10.49 -32.37
CA ARG A 410 -10.83 -10.54 -33.47
C ARG A 410 -10.26 -9.17 -33.81
N LYS A 411 -11.01 -8.10 -33.57
CA LYS A 411 -10.57 -6.72 -33.84
C LYS A 411 -9.67 -6.21 -32.74
N TYR A 412 -10.06 -6.42 -31.52
CA TYR A 412 -9.36 -5.99 -30.31
C TYR A 412 -8.57 -7.19 -29.78
N THR A 413 -7.30 -7.30 -30.19
CA THR A 413 -6.41 -8.37 -29.74
C THR A 413 -5.37 -7.80 -28.82
N PRO A 414 -4.99 -8.49 -27.73
CA PRO A 414 -4.10 -7.95 -26.69
C PRO A 414 -2.79 -7.38 -27.22
N PHE A 415 -2.21 -7.98 -28.23
CA PHE A 415 -0.89 -7.60 -28.78
C PHE A 415 -0.94 -6.45 -29.80
N LYS A 416 -2.10 -5.88 -30.05
CA LYS A 416 -2.27 -4.65 -30.84
C LYS A 416 -2.59 -3.43 -29.99
N LEU A 417 -2.61 -3.61 -28.68
CA LEU A 417 -2.89 -2.53 -27.74
C LEU A 417 -1.65 -1.64 -27.61
N THR A 418 -1.87 -0.36 -27.54
CA THR A 418 -0.89 0.62 -27.05
C THR A 418 -0.82 0.51 -25.54
N LEU A 419 0.35 0.22 -25.01
CA LEU A 419 0.60 0.12 -23.58
C LEU A 419 1.27 1.41 -23.10
N ASP A 420 1.05 1.79 -21.87
CA ASP A 420 1.71 2.97 -21.29
C ASP A 420 3.20 2.67 -21.11
N THR A 421 4.06 3.38 -21.85
CA THR A 421 5.52 3.17 -21.82
C THR A 421 6.24 4.20 -20.94
N ASN A 422 5.50 5.08 -20.25
CA ASN A 422 6.03 6.25 -19.55
C ASN A 422 5.68 6.30 -18.05
N SER A 423 5.66 5.19 -17.37
CA SER A 423 5.51 5.17 -15.91
C SER A 423 6.70 4.55 -15.20
#